data_de080ee46cf8dfd209a4c5d8b2727c19
#
_entry.id   de080ee46cf8dfd209a4c5d8b2727c19
#
_cell.length_a   1.000
_cell.length_b   1.000
_cell.length_c   1.000
_cell.angle_alpha   90.00
_cell.angle_beta   90.00
_cell.angle_gamma   90.00
#
_symmetry.space_group_name_H-M   'P 1'
#
loop_
_entity.id
_entity.type
_entity.pdbx_description
1 polymer ?
#
loop_
_entity_poly.entity_id
_entity_poly.type
_entity_poly.pdbx_seq_one_letter_code
_entity_poly.pdbx_strand_id
1 'polypeptide(L)'
;MISVDTACLLATLFALVYIWSRYTYGYWQRQKVPYMPAVPLIGNMQVLLTLSNSFYLYLSDIYKDTRMSKAAAVGIYLFNKPALLLREPELIKSVLIKEFAKFANRAAACDPHGDALGSNNLFFIRNPQWKDLRAKITPVFTTGKIKQMYPLMTEIGTELEAHLKSYEKNGDAFVTEVKEICALFTTDLIATIAFGVKANSLVNPNGDFRTQGRKLLTFTPGRAFAFFVAFFYPNWVTTLRIKLFTTEFSSFLRSTIGHVMALREQSKATRNDLIDVLLSLKEEAVAKGEYNTQLQDMLTAQAAVFLSAGFETSSSTMAFVLYELSKRLDLQERLRNEICDAFVAEQGKLSYETINNLPYLNMVVDEVLRLYPVLPFLDRQHLPKAGEKQFDLKPYYDYTVPIGMPVYIPVFGLQRDPQYWPNPNTFDPERFSPENKKTHNPMAYLPFGTGPRNCIGSRIGLLQTKLGLVHILKNHCVTRSEKTPAEITFDPLSIVLSYKGGIYLKFVNDKLYERNARL
;
A
#
# COMPACT_ATOMS: atom_id res chain seq x y z
N MET A 1 -28.08 -1.01 -48.50
CA MET A 1 -28.98 -2.06 -47.96
C MET A 1 -28.13 -3.20 -47.42
N ILE A 2 -28.35 -3.58 -46.17
CA ILE A 2 -27.67 -4.76 -45.60
C ILE A 2 -28.25 -6.00 -46.32
N SER A 3 -27.40 -6.90 -46.83
CA SER A 3 -27.88 -8.13 -47.45
C SER A 3 -28.57 -9.04 -46.44
N VAL A 4 -29.50 -9.89 -46.88
CA VAL A 4 -30.21 -10.83 -45.99
C VAL A 4 -29.20 -11.73 -45.27
N ASP A 5 -28.13 -12.16 -45.92
CA ASP A 5 -27.07 -12.98 -45.33
C ASP A 5 -26.35 -12.24 -44.23
N THR A 6 -26.03 -10.95 -44.43
CA THR A 6 -25.40 -10.11 -43.41
C THR A 6 -26.33 -9.92 -42.18
N ALA A 7 -27.63 -9.73 -42.42
CA ALA A 7 -28.62 -9.64 -41.35
C ALA A 7 -28.75 -10.94 -40.55
N CYS A 8 -28.76 -12.09 -41.22
CA CYS A 8 -28.77 -13.42 -40.59
C CYS A 8 -27.52 -13.68 -39.78
N LEU A 9 -26.34 -13.33 -40.32
CA LEU A 9 -25.06 -13.45 -39.57
C LEU A 9 -25.04 -12.60 -38.31
N LEU A 10 -25.47 -11.34 -38.41
CA LEU A 10 -25.58 -10.44 -37.23
C LEU A 10 -26.56 -10.97 -36.19
N ALA A 11 -27.76 -11.43 -36.62
CA ALA A 11 -28.75 -12.02 -35.73
C ALA A 11 -28.21 -13.27 -35.01
N THR A 12 -27.52 -14.14 -35.74
CA THR A 12 -26.87 -15.33 -35.16
C THR A 12 -25.79 -14.94 -34.15
N LEU A 13 -24.94 -13.97 -34.50
CA LEU A 13 -23.89 -13.45 -33.57
C LEU A 13 -24.54 -12.87 -32.30
N PHE A 14 -25.59 -12.07 -32.45
CA PHE A 14 -26.31 -11.52 -31.28
C PHE A 14 -26.93 -12.63 -30.41
N ALA A 15 -27.53 -13.64 -31.01
CA ALA A 15 -28.07 -14.79 -30.29
C ALA A 15 -26.97 -15.57 -29.54
N LEU A 16 -25.85 -15.83 -30.18
CA LEU A 16 -24.70 -16.48 -29.54
C LEU A 16 -24.13 -15.66 -28.37
N VAL A 17 -23.93 -14.35 -28.56
CA VAL A 17 -23.47 -13.43 -27.51
C VAL A 17 -24.47 -13.38 -26.37
N TYR A 18 -25.78 -13.35 -26.66
CA TYR A 18 -26.83 -13.38 -25.65
C TYR A 18 -26.80 -14.67 -24.82
N ILE A 19 -26.76 -15.82 -25.49
CA ILE A 19 -26.71 -17.13 -24.81
C ILE A 19 -25.45 -17.25 -23.95
N TRP A 20 -24.29 -16.88 -24.53
CA TRP A 20 -23.02 -16.86 -23.80
C TRP A 20 -23.07 -15.94 -22.58
N SER A 21 -23.63 -14.75 -22.75
CA SER A 21 -23.79 -13.77 -21.68
C SER A 21 -24.69 -14.32 -20.55
N ARG A 22 -25.84 -14.88 -20.91
CA ARG A 22 -26.76 -15.49 -19.92
C ARG A 22 -26.12 -16.64 -19.18
N TYR A 23 -25.34 -17.47 -19.86
CA TYR A 23 -24.60 -18.58 -19.24
C TYR A 23 -23.50 -18.05 -18.29
N THR A 24 -22.67 -17.15 -18.78
CA THR A 24 -21.53 -16.60 -18.02
C THR A 24 -21.99 -15.80 -16.81
N TYR A 25 -22.86 -14.82 -17.00
CA TYR A 25 -23.29 -13.93 -15.91
C TYR A 25 -24.43 -14.52 -15.06
N GLY A 26 -24.94 -15.70 -15.40
CA GLY A 26 -25.82 -16.50 -14.54
C GLY A 26 -25.08 -17.39 -13.55
N TYR A 27 -23.73 -17.37 -13.51
CA TYR A 27 -22.94 -18.23 -12.63
C TYR A 27 -23.33 -18.09 -11.17
N TRP A 28 -23.28 -16.89 -10.59
CA TRP A 28 -23.58 -16.66 -9.17
C TRP A 28 -25.03 -16.97 -8.80
N GLN A 29 -25.96 -16.71 -9.72
CA GLN A 29 -27.37 -17.07 -9.54
C GLN A 29 -27.52 -18.59 -9.38
N ARG A 30 -26.88 -19.38 -10.25
CA ARG A 30 -26.91 -20.86 -10.15
C ARG A 30 -26.26 -21.36 -8.86
N GLN A 31 -25.25 -20.66 -8.36
CA GLN A 31 -24.56 -21.01 -7.09
C GLN A 31 -25.29 -20.49 -5.84
N LYS A 32 -26.40 -19.77 -6.01
CA LYS A 32 -27.19 -19.19 -4.89
C LYS A 32 -26.35 -18.29 -3.95
N VAL A 33 -25.30 -17.67 -4.48
CA VAL A 33 -24.49 -16.68 -3.77
C VAL A 33 -24.98 -15.29 -4.16
N PRO A 34 -25.22 -14.35 -3.20
CA PRO A 34 -25.55 -12.96 -3.53
C PRO A 34 -24.50 -12.34 -4.45
N TYR A 35 -24.92 -11.58 -5.45
CA TYR A 35 -23.99 -11.06 -6.45
C TYR A 35 -24.41 -9.69 -6.99
N MET A 36 -23.45 -8.95 -7.51
CA MET A 36 -23.71 -7.72 -8.23
C MET A 36 -24.09 -8.00 -9.69
N PRO A 37 -25.17 -7.40 -10.19
CA PRO A 37 -25.51 -7.49 -11.61
C PRO A 37 -24.34 -7.04 -12.49
N ALA A 38 -24.04 -7.81 -13.52
CA ALA A 38 -22.93 -7.57 -14.43
C ALA A 38 -23.42 -6.98 -15.76
N VAL A 39 -22.62 -6.09 -16.33
CA VAL A 39 -22.82 -5.62 -17.72
C VAL A 39 -22.24 -6.67 -18.67
N PRO A 40 -22.96 -7.12 -19.70
CA PRO A 40 -22.44 -8.06 -20.68
C PRO A 40 -21.08 -7.63 -21.25
N LEU A 41 -20.15 -8.56 -21.42
CA LEU A 41 -18.75 -8.42 -21.85
C LEU A 41 -17.83 -7.71 -20.83
N ILE A 42 -18.34 -6.77 -20.07
CA ILE A 42 -17.55 -5.89 -19.16
C ILE A 42 -17.57 -6.42 -17.72
N GLY A 43 -18.61 -7.16 -17.33
CA GLY A 43 -18.78 -7.58 -15.95
C GLY A 43 -19.10 -6.40 -15.03
N ASN A 44 -18.41 -6.33 -13.91
CA ASN A 44 -18.46 -5.21 -12.97
C ASN A 44 -17.30 -4.21 -13.16
N MET A 45 -16.72 -4.15 -14.38
CA MET A 45 -15.55 -3.31 -14.69
C MET A 45 -15.93 -1.99 -15.39
N GLN A 46 -17.20 -1.62 -15.46
CA GLN A 46 -17.68 -0.40 -16.14
C GLN A 46 -17.04 0.88 -15.59
N VAL A 47 -16.69 0.90 -14.31
CA VAL A 47 -16.05 2.06 -13.66
C VAL A 47 -14.71 2.42 -14.30
N LEU A 48 -14.02 1.45 -14.90
CA LEU A 48 -12.76 1.67 -15.61
C LEU A 48 -12.95 2.35 -16.96
N LEU A 49 -14.07 2.09 -17.62
CA LEU A 49 -14.36 2.69 -18.92
C LEU A 49 -14.74 4.16 -18.77
N THR A 50 -15.41 4.49 -17.68
CA THR A 50 -15.88 5.85 -17.40
C THR A 50 -14.81 6.70 -16.74
N LEU A 51 -13.76 6.09 -16.14
CA LEU A 51 -12.75 6.76 -15.28
C LEU A 51 -13.38 7.68 -14.22
N SER A 52 -14.66 7.43 -13.91
CA SER A 52 -15.44 8.23 -12.97
C SER A 52 -15.06 7.96 -11.52
N ASN A 53 -14.51 6.77 -11.26
CA ASN A 53 -14.10 6.35 -9.93
C ASN A 53 -12.94 5.35 -10.03
N SER A 54 -12.14 5.22 -8.98
CA SER A 54 -11.14 4.16 -8.91
C SER A 54 -11.81 2.81 -8.63
N PHE A 55 -11.17 1.72 -9.07
CA PHE A 55 -11.71 0.39 -8.86
C PHE A 55 -11.86 0.04 -7.37
N TYR A 56 -10.96 0.49 -6.52
CA TYR A 56 -11.04 0.22 -5.08
C TYR A 56 -12.20 0.96 -4.41
N LEU A 57 -12.56 2.16 -4.88
CA LEU A 57 -13.76 2.84 -4.41
C LEU A 57 -15.01 2.10 -4.88
N TYR A 58 -15.00 1.59 -6.11
CA TYR A 58 -16.09 0.74 -6.60
C TYR A 58 -16.26 -0.55 -5.79
N LEU A 59 -15.17 -1.23 -5.40
CA LEU A 59 -15.25 -2.36 -4.46
C LEU A 59 -15.86 -1.94 -3.10
N SER A 60 -15.53 -0.73 -2.64
CA SER A 60 -16.14 -0.17 -1.43
C SER A 60 -17.64 0.16 -1.62
N ASP A 61 -18.03 0.63 -2.80
CA ASP A 61 -19.45 0.90 -3.11
C ASP A 61 -20.24 -0.41 -3.15
N ILE A 62 -19.67 -1.48 -3.73
CA ILE A 62 -20.27 -2.83 -3.66
C ILE A 62 -20.40 -3.29 -2.20
N TYR A 63 -19.38 -3.05 -1.38
CA TYR A 63 -19.41 -3.40 0.03
C TYR A 63 -20.54 -2.69 0.77
N LYS A 64 -20.77 -1.40 0.48
CA LYS A 64 -21.80 -0.56 1.12
C LYS A 64 -23.20 -0.74 0.55
N ASP A 65 -23.35 -1.47 -0.55
CA ASP A 65 -24.66 -1.66 -1.20
C ASP A 65 -25.65 -2.29 -0.22
N THR A 66 -26.74 -1.57 0.03
CA THR A 66 -27.79 -1.99 1.00
C THR A 66 -28.44 -3.31 0.62
N ARG A 67 -28.52 -3.63 -0.69
CA ARG A 67 -29.04 -4.91 -1.19
C ARG A 67 -28.20 -6.09 -0.72
N MET A 68 -26.90 -5.85 -0.43
CA MET A 68 -25.92 -6.83 0.01
C MET A 68 -25.62 -6.75 1.52
N SER A 69 -26.40 -5.94 2.28
CA SER A 69 -26.12 -5.66 3.70
C SER A 69 -26.02 -6.91 4.58
N LYS A 70 -26.77 -7.97 4.27
CA LYS A 70 -26.78 -9.24 4.99
C LYS A 70 -25.85 -10.31 4.38
N ALA A 71 -25.17 -9.99 3.28
CA ALA A 71 -24.31 -10.95 2.60
C ALA A 71 -22.93 -11.06 3.26
N ALA A 72 -22.50 -12.26 3.60
CA ALA A 72 -21.14 -12.52 4.12
C ALA A 72 -20.08 -12.39 3.02
N ALA A 73 -20.43 -12.72 1.79
CA ALA A 73 -19.63 -12.51 0.58
C ALA A 73 -20.54 -12.15 -0.59
N VAL A 74 -20.01 -11.43 -1.57
CA VAL A 74 -20.71 -10.99 -2.77
C VAL A 74 -19.96 -11.48 -4.00
N GLY A 75 -20.67 -12.15 -4.90
CA GLY A 75 -20.16 -12.50 -6.21
C GLY A 75 -20.02 -11.27 -7.11
N ILE A 76 -18.89 -11.13 -7.76
CA ILE A 76 -18.63 -10.11 -8.78
C ILE A 76 -18.07 -10.75 -10.03
N TYR A 77 -17.99 -9.98 -11.12
CA TYR A 77 -17.41 -10.43 -12.38
C TYR A 77 -16.31 -9.47 -12.82
N LEU A 78 -15.11 -10.00 -12.94
CA LEU A 78 -13.97 -9.32 -13.58
C LEU A 78 -14.03 -9.66 -15.06
N PHE A 79 -14.65 -8.78 -15.86
CA PHE A 79 -15.10 -9.11 -17.22
C PHE A 79 -16.02 -10.35 -17.21
N ASN A 80 -15.59 -11.45 -17.77
CA ASN A 80 -16.32 -12.72 -17.83
C ASN A 80 -15.93 -13.72 -16.72
N LYS A 81 -15.00 -13.37 -15.83
CA LYS A 81 -14.53 -14.26 -14.75
C LYS A 81 -15.20 -13.96 -13.43
N PRO A 82 -15.77 -14.97 -12.75
CA PRO A 82 -16.32 -14.79 -11.42
C PRO A 82 -15.20 -14.55 -10.40
N ALA A 83 -15.47 -13.71 -9.42
CA ALA A 83 -14.63 -13.41 -8.27
C ALA A 83 -15.48 -13.16 -7.02
N LEU A 84 -14.91 -13.30 -5.83
CA LEU A 84 -15.58 -13.08 -4.56
C LEU A 84 -15.10 -11.79 -3.90
N LEU A 85 -16.04 -10.99 -3.39
CA LEU A 85 -15.80 -9.90 -2.46
C LEU A 85 -16.24 -10.35 -1.07
N LEU A 86 -15.31 -10.41 -0.11
CA LEU A 86 -15.62 -10.80 1.27
C LEU A 86 -16.08 -9.59 2.08
N ARG A 87 -17.09 -9.80 2.94
CA ARG A 87 -17.64 -8.76 3.80
C ARG A 87 -17.62 -9.16 5.28
N GLU A 88 -17.89 -10.42 5.58
CA GLU A 88 -17.95 -10.93 6.94
C GLU A 88 -16.55 -11.07 7.58
N PRO A 89 -16.26 -10.43 8.73
CA PRO A 89 -14.97 -10.50 9.40
C PRO A 89 -14.47 -11.92 9.70
N GLU A 90 -15.33 -12.84 10.13
CA GLU A 90 -14.93 -14.21 10.40
C GLU A 90 -14.55 -14.98 9.11
N LEU A 91 -15.21 -14.67 8.00
CA LEU A 91 -14.82 -15.21 6.69
C LEU A 91 -13.49 -14.63 6.22
N ILE A 92 -13.26 -13.33 6.41
CA ILE A 92 -11.98 -12.65 6.15
C ILE A 92 -10.87 -13.29 6.97
N LYS A 93 -11.10 -13.54 8.26
CA LYS A 93 -10.17 -14.23 9.16
C LYS A 93 -9.87 -15.65 8.69
N SER A 94 -10.88 -16.36 8.21
CA SER A 94 -10.71 -17.71 7.67
C SER A 94 -9.76 -17.70 6.46
N VAL A 95 -9.96 -16.80 5.51
CA VAL A 95 -9.14 -16.69 4.29
C VAL A 95 -7.71 -16.19 4.59
N LEU A 96 -7.55 -15.20 5.48
CA LEU A 96 -6.25 -14.59 5.71
C LEU A 96 -5.39 -15.33 6.73
N ILE A 97 -5.99 -16.10 7.65
CA ILE A 97 -5.32 -16.72 8.79
C ILE A 97 -5.56 -18.22 8.84
N LYS A 98 -6.82 -18.68 9.05
CA LYS A 98 -7.12 -20.08 9.36
C LYS A 98 -6.80 -21.02 8.20
N GLU A 99 -7.22 -20.64 6.99
CA GLU A 99 -7.06 -21.42 5.74
C GLU A 99 -6.00 -20.80 4.81
N PHE A 100 -5.06 -20.07 5.40
CA PHE A 100 -4.01 -19.34 4.65
C PHE A 100 -3.29 -20.23 3.62
N ALA A 101 -3.05 -21.50 3.93
CA ALA A 101 -2.37 -22.41 3.01
C ALA A 101 -3.05 -22.48 1.64
N LYS A 102 -4.40 -22.42 1.60
CA LYS A 102 -5.21 -22.43 0.39
C LYS A 102 -5.27 -21.06 -0.30
N PHE A 103 -4.91 -19.99 0.40
CA PHE A 103 -4.96 -18.59 -0.05
C PHE A 103 -3.59 -17.89 0.04
N ALA A 104 -2.51 -18.66 0.03
CA ALA A 104 -1.15 -18.13 0.18
C ALA A 104 -0.71 -17.22 -0.96
N ASN A 105 -1.30 -17.36 -2.15
CA ASN A 105 -0.98 -16.55 -3.31
C ASN A 105 -1.90 -15.34 -3.45
N ARG A 106 -1.35 -14.22 -3.98
CA ARG A 106 -2.17 -13.11 -4.46
C ARG A 106 -2.87 -13.49 -5.76
N ALA A 107 -4.00 -12.86 -6.02
CA ALA A 107 -4.64 -12.95 -7.34
C ALA A 107 -3.82 -12.16 -8.37
N ALA A 108 -3.26 -11.02 -7.96
CA ALA A 108 -2.39 -10.20 -8.79
C ALA A 108 -1.12 -10.93 -9.23
N ALA A 109 -0.67 -10.67 -10.48
CA ALA A 109 0.57 -11.20 -11.03
C ALA A 109 1.24 -10.20 -11.98
N CYS A 110 2.55 -10.38 -12.20
CA CYS A 110 3.34 -9.67 -13.21
C CYS A 110 3.81 -10.63 -14.29
N ASP A 111 4.24 -10.09 -15.43
CA ASP A 111 4.80 -10.88 -16.53
C ASP A 111 6.20 -11.40 -16.15
N PRO A 112 6.40 -12.72 -15.99
CA PRO A 112 7.68 -13.28 -15.58
C PRO A 112 8.79 -13.10 -16.64
N HIS A 113 8.42 -12.88 -17.89
CA HIS A 113 9.37 -12.73 -19.01
C HIS A 113 9.68 -11.25 -19.29
N GLY A 114 8.69 -10.37 -19.19
CA GLY A 114 8.83 -8.96 -19.52
C GLY A 114 9.14 -8.05 -18.34
N ASP A 115 8.78 -8.47 -17.13
CA ASP A 115 8.95 -7.70 -15.88
C ASP A 115 9.54 -8.57 -14.75
N ALA A 116 10.81 -8.92 -14.89
CA ALA A 116 11.50 -9.79 -13.94
C ALA A 116 11.52 -9.21 -12.51
N LEU A 117 11.67 -7.89 -12.35
CA LEU A 117 11.64 -7.25 -11.04
C LEU A 117 10.22 -7.21 -10.45
N GLY A 118 9.20 -7.07 -11.31
CA GLY A 118 7.80 -7.17 -10.91
C GLY A 118 7.42 -8.57 -10.43
N SER A 119 7.77 -9.60 -11.20
CA SER A 119 7.34 -10.98 -10.92
C SER A 119 8.07 -11.64 -9.75
N ASN A 120 9.35 -11.31 -9.52
CA ASN A 120 10.21 -11.97 -8.54
C ASN A 120 10.30 -11.25 -7.18
N ASN A 121 9.62 -10.12 -6.99
CA ASN A 121 9.64 -9.44 -5.69
C ASN A 121 8.69 -10.09 -4.68
N LEU A 122 8.92 -9.82 -3.39
CA LEU A 122 8.19 -10.41 -2.27
C LEU A 122 6.67 -10.18 -2.33
N PHE A 123 6.18 -9.13 -3.01
CA PHE A 123 4.76 -8.86 -3.11
C PHE A 123 4.06 -9.80 -4.13
N PHE A 124 4.68 -10.06 -5.29
CA PHE A 124 4.07 -10.82 -6.37
C PHE A 124 4.54 -12.28 -6.47
N ILE A 125 5.74 -12.60 -5.99
CA ILE A 125 6.28 -13.97 -6.05
C ILE A 125 5.31 -14.96 -5.41
N ARG A 126 5.18 -16.13 -6.01
CA ARG A 126 4.21 -17.16 -5.63
C ARG A 126 4.81 -18.17 -4.65
N ASN A 127 3.95 -18.86 -3.94
CA ASN A 127 4.32 -20.03 -3.13
C ASN A 127 4.77 -21.20 -4.05
N PRO A 128 5.80 -22.00 -3.68
CA PRO A 128 6.50 -22.01 -2.38
C PRO A 128 7.59 -20.94 -2.22
N GLN A 129 8.14 -20.38 -3.31
CA GLN A 129 9.27 -19.44 -3.25
C GLN A 129 8.99 -18.22 -2.35
N TRP A 130 7.75 -17.75 -2.31
CA TRP A 130 7.36 -16.67 -1.41
C TRP A 130 7.65 -16.99 0.06
N LYS A 131 7.34 -18.20 0.51
CA LYS A 131 7.53 -18.61 1.91
C LYS A 131 9.01 -18.60 2.28
N ASP A 132 9.85 -19.13 1.41
CA ASP A 132 11.30 -19.22 1.64
C ASP A 132 11.94 -17.82 1.64
N LEU A 133 11.61 -17.01 0.64
CA LEU A 133 12.09 -15.63 0.54
C LEU A 133 11.62 -14.78 1.73
N ARG A 134 10.34 -14.90 2.13
CA ARG A 134 9.78 -14.20 3.29
C ARG A 134 10.54 -14.55 4.57
N ALA A 135 10.84 -15.82 4.79
CA ALA A 135 11.57 -16.28 5.96
C ALA A 135 13.00 -15.66 6.01
N LYS A 136 13.69 -15.62 4.86
CA LYS A 136 15.05 -15.10 4.76
C LYS A 136 15.12 -13.57 4.93
N ILE A 137 14.10 -12.83 4.52
CA ILE A 137 14.07 -11.35 4.61
C ILE A 137 13.52 -10.86 5.96
N THR A 138 12.62 -11.59 6.62
CA THR A 138 11.97 -11.19 7.88
C THR A 138 12.95 -10.71 8.97
N PRO A 139 14.15 -11.30 9.16
CA PRO A 139 15.10 -10.86 10.18
C PRO A 139 15.50 -9.39 10.11
N VAL A 140 15.51 -8.76 8.91
CA VAL A 140 15.81 -7.32 8.73
C VAL A 140 14.80 -6.43 9.49
N PHE A 141 13.57 -6.91 9.63
CA PHE A 141 12.45 -6.15 10.22
C PHE A 141 12.20 -6.48 11.69
N THR A 142 13.16 -7.13 12.37
CA THR A 142 13.07 -7.36 13.81
C THR A 142 13.29 -6.06 14.59
N THR A 143 12.67 -5.94 15.75
CA THR A 143 12.79 -4.76 16.62
C THR A 143 14.24 -4.40 16.91
N GLY A 144 15.11 -5.39 17.16
CA GLY A 144 16.52 -5.15 17.43
C GLY A 144 17.26 -4.52 16.23
N LYS A 145 16.98 -4.98 15.00
CA LYS A 145 17.60 -4.40 13.79
C LYS A 145 17.08 -2.99 13.51
N ILE A 146 15.77 -2.77 13.65
CA ILE A 146 15.16 -1.44 13.49
C ILE A 146 15.75 -0.46 14.51
N LYS A 147 15.93 -0.89 15.77
CA LYS A 147 16.57 -0.04 16.81
C LYS A 147 18.01 0.33 16.46
N GLN A 148 18.78 -0.58 15.83
CA GLN A 148 20.13 -0.29 15.34
C GLN A 148 20.13 0.74 14.20
N MET A 149 19.08 0.79 13.37
CA MET A 149 18.93 1.76 12.27
C MET A 149 18.41 3.13 12.76
N TYR A 150 17.82 3.19 13.95
CA TYR A 150 17.14 4.39 14.44
C TYR A 150 18.01 5.65 14.49
N PRO A 151 19.30 5.63 14.90
CA PRO A 151 20.17 6.80 14.84
C PRO A 151 20.29 7.39 13.43
N LEU A 152 20.40 6.55 12.39
CA LEU A 152 20.43 7.00 10.99
C LEU A 152 19.09 7.64 10.57
N MET A 153 17.98 7.10 11.08
CA MET A 153 16.66 7.66 10.79
C MET A 153 16.49 9.05 11.42
N THR A 154 17.01 9.29 12.64
CA THR A 154 16.96 10.58 13.30
C THR A 154 17.85 11.64 12.62
N GLU A 155 18.99 11.24 12.03
CA GLU A 155 19.78 12.15 11.18
C GLU A 155 18.96 12.69 10.01
N ILE A 156 18.25 11.82 9.28
CA ILE A 156 17.36 12.23 8.19
C ILE A 156 16.20 13.11 8.71
N GLY A 157 15.71 12.86 9.93
CA GLY A 157 14.74 13.74 10.59
C GLY A 157 15.27 15.17 10.78
N THR A 158 16.54 15.30 11.18
CA THR A 158 17.21 16.61 11.29
C THR A 158 17.40 17.29 9.93
N GLU A 159 17.72 16.50 8.88
CA GLU A 159 17.79 17.01 7.50
C GLU A 159 16.42 17.52 7.01
N LEU A 160 15.32 16.84 7.39
CA LEU A 160 13.95 17.32 7.11
C LEU A 160 13.68 18.69 7.77
N GLU A 161 14.10 18.90 9.03
CA GLU A 161 13.97 20.21 9.69
C GLU A 161 14.75 21.30 8.95
N ALA A 162 15.98 20.99 8.53
CA ALA A 162 16.80 21.92 7.75
C ALA A 162 16.14 22.24 6.38
N HIS A 163 15.54 21.23 5.74
CA HIS A 163 14.78 21.42 4.52
C HIS A 163 13.57 22.35 4.72
N LEU A 164 12.77 22.12 5.76
CA LEU A 164 11.63 23.00 6.10
C LEU A 164 12.09 24.43 6.36
N LYS A 165 13.17 24.61 7.10
CA LYS A 165 13.77 25.93 7.38
C LYS A 165 14.22 26.65 6.09
N SER A 166 14.58 25.92 5.05
CA SER A 166 14.98 26.53 3.77
C SER A 166 13.84 27.27 3.05
N TYR A 167 12.58 26.94 3.37
CA TYR A 167 11.39 27.64 2.84
C TYR A 167 11.07 28.95 3.59
N GLU A 168 11.64 29.17 4.76
CA GLU A 168 11.36 30.31 5.65
C GLU A 168 12.14 31.58 5.30
N LYS A 169 12.72 31.66 4.09
CA LYS A 169 13.58 32.76 3.66
C LYS A 169 12.94 34.16 3.74
N ASN A 170 11.60 34.22 3.64
CA ASN A 170 10.83 35.46 3.62
C ASN A 170 9.82 35.58 4.78
N GLY A 171 10.03 34.85 5.87
CA GLY A 171 9.16 34.85 7.04
C GLY A 171 8.88 33.43 7.55
N ASP A 172 8.28 33.33 8.72
CA ASP A 172 8.05 32.06 9.42
C ASP A 172 6.88 31.22 8.85
N ALA A 173 6.36 31.56 7.65
CA ALA A 173 5.25 30.83 7.05
C ALA A 173 5.43 30.62 5.55
N PHE A 174 5.10 29.42 5.07
CA PHE A 174 5.11 29.07 3.64
C PHE A 174 3.99 28.09 3.29
N VAL A 175 3.63 28.01 2.01
CA VAL A 175 2.64 27.04 1.48
C VAL A 175 3.33 26.07 0.54
N THR A 176 3.09 24.78 0.75
CA THR A 176 3.71 23.74 -0.07
C THR A 176 2.80 22.54 -0.25
N GLU A 177 3.09 21.70 -1.26
CA GLU A 177 2.46 20.39 -1.43
C GLU A 177 3.06 19.41 -0.41
N VAL A 178 2.21 18.96 0.50
CA VAL A 178 2.68 18.24 1.71
C VAL A 178 3.23 16.85 1.41
N LYS A 179 2.67 16.16 0.41
CA LYS A 179 3.15 14.81 0.05
C LYS A 179 4.56 14.84 -0.53
N GLU A 180 4.91 15.88 -1.30
CA GLU A 180 6.27 15.98 -1.84
C GLU A 180 7.31 16.07 -0.72
N ILE A 181 7.11 16.93 0.28
CA ILE A 181 8.01 17.01 1.44
C ILE A 181 8.12 15.65 2.14
N CYS A 182 6.98 15.02 2.43
CA CYS A 182 6.96 13.71 3.06
C CYS A 182 7.67 12.64 2.20
N ALA A 183 7.54 12.71 0.87
CA ALA A 183 8.16 11.76 -0.03
C ALA A 183 9.67 11.96 -0.18
N LEU A 184 10.16 13.20 -0.13
CA LEU A 184 11.60 13.49 -0.07
C LEU A 184 12.21 12.83 1.18
N PHE A 185 11.62 13.07 2.34
CA PHE A 185 12.04 12.48 3.61
C PHE A 185 12.02 10.94 3.58
N THR A 186 10.91 10.35 3.16
CA THR A 186 10.78 8.88 3.16
C THR A 186 11.65 8.20 2.10
N THR A 187 11.99 8.89 0.99
CA THR A 187 12.95 8.42 -0.01
C THR A 187 14.36 8.35 0.58
N ASP A 188 14.83 9.41 1.23
CA ASP A 188 16.15 9.45 1.86
C ASP A 188 16.25 8.42 2.98
N LEU A 189 15.18 8.28 3.75
CA LEU A 189 15.13 7.33 4.84
C LEU A 189 15.23 5.88 4.33
N ILE A 190 14.40 5.48 3.36
CA ILE A 190 14.45 4.10 2.84
C ILE A 190 15.76 3.80 2.11
N ALA A 191 16.31 4.76 1.36
CA ALA A 191 17.60 4.60 0.70
C ALA A 191 18.73 4.37 1.73
N THR A 192 18.71 5.08 2.83
CA THR A 192 19.71 4.99 3.90
C THR A 192 19.59 3.68 4.68
N ILE A 193 18.38 3.32 5.15
CA ILE A 193 18.21 2.15 6.04
C ILE A 193 18.16 0.81 5.30
N ALA A 194 17.65 0.78 4.07
CA ALA A 194 17.55 -0.47 3.32
C ALA A 194 18.79 -0.75 2.46
N PHE A 195 19.38 0.28 1.86
CA PHE A 195 20.48 0.11 0.89
C PHE A 195 21.81 0.70 1.36
N GLY A 196 21.82 1.50 2.42
CA GLY A 196 23.00 2.19 2.89
C GLY A 196 23.50 3.29 1.94
N VAL A 197 22.59 3.88 1.16
CA VAL A 197 22.85 4.93 0.16
C VAL A 197 22.27 6.25 0.62
N LYS A 198 23.03 7.32 0.54
CA LYS A 198 22.52 8.70 0.71
C LYS A 198 21.90 9.16 -0.60
N ALA A 199 20.56 9.15 -0.68
CA ALA A 199 19.84 9.64 -1.87
C ALA A 199 19.81 11.17 -1.95
N ASN A 200 19.97 11.86 -0.80
CA ASN A 200 19.99 13.32 -0.66
C ASN A 200 18.79 14.02 -1.31
N SER A 201 17.62 13.40 -1.29
CA SER A 201 16.41 13.93 -1.93
C SER A 201 15.92 15.22 -1.28
N LEU A 202 16.11 15.38 0.04
CA LEU A 202 15.81 16.61 0.78
C LEU A 202 16.69 17.80 0.33
N VAL A 203 17.92 17.54 -0.12
CA VAL A 203 18.84 18.57 -0.64
C VAL A 203 18.66 18.76 -2.13
N ASN A 204 18.50 17.66 -2.87
CA ASN A 204 18.29 17.64 -4.33
C ASN A 204 16.99 16.91 -4.69
N PRO A 205 15.83 17.58 -4.72
CA PRO A 205 14.52 16.98 -5.02
C PRO A 205 14.42 16.32 -6.41
N ASN A 206 15.36 16.58 -7.30
CA ASN A 206 15.43 16.01 -8.65
C ASN A 206 16.51 14.92 -8.77
N GLY A 207 17.09 14.47 -7.68
CA GLY A 207 18.03 13.34 -7.66
C GLY A 207 17.40 12.04 -8.19
N ASP A 208 18.25 11.10 -8.60
CA ASP A 208 17.82 9.89 -9.32
C ASP A 208 16.80 9.04 -8.53
N PHE A 209 17.04 8.78 -7.26
CA PHE A 209 16.12 8.00 -6.43
C PHE A 209 14.72 8.61 -6.39
N ARG A 210 14.62 9.93 -6.17
CA ARG A 210 13.33 10.61 -6.12
C ARG A 210 12.68 10.67 -7.49
N THR A 211 13.46 10.97 -8.54
CA THR A 211 12.96 11.06 -9.92
C THR A 211 12.42 9.72 -10.40
N GLN A 212 13.14 8.63 -10.19
CA GLN A 212 12.71 7.28 -10.56
C GLN A 212 11.50 6.83 -9.73
N GLY A 213 11.51 7.11 -8.43
CA GLY A 213 10.36 6.84 -7.56
C GLY A 213 9.09 7.59 -8.00
N ARG A 214 9.21 8.88 -8.34
CA ARG A 214 8.10 9.71 -8.85
C ARG A 214 7.55 9.14 -10.16
N LYS A 215 8.40 8.82 -11.13
CA LYS A 215 8.01 8.21 -12.42
C LYS A 215 7.27 6.89 -12.22
N LEU A 216 7.72 6.07 -11.27
CA LEU A 216 7.11 4.77 -10.98
C LEU A 216 5.66 4.90 -10.52
N LEU A 217 5.34 5.91 -9.72
CA LEU A 217 4.04 6.08 -9.06
C LEU A 217 3.20 7.23 -9.65
N THR A 218 3.64 7.82 -10.75
CA THR A 218 2.79 8.70 -11.55
C THR A 218 1.89 7.86 -12.45
N PHE A 219 0.61 7.85 -12.16
CA PHE A 219 -0.37 7.06 -12.90
C PHE A 219 -0.86 7.80 -14.14
N THR A 220 -0.23 7.52 -15.27
CA THR A 220 -0.78 7.84 -16.61
C THR A 220 -1.85 6.80 -16.98
N PRO A 221 -2.75 7.06 -17.96
CA PRO A 221 -3.74 6.07 -18.40
C PRO A 221 -3.12 4.71 -18.77
N GLY A 222 -1.96 4.71 -19.44
CA GLY A 222 -1.25 3.46 -19.79
C GLY A 222 -0.72 2.71 -18.56
N ARG A 223 -0.20 3.42 -17.57
CA ARG A 223 0.24 2.79 -16.31
C ARG A 223 -0.94 2.29 -15.48
N ALA A 224 -2.01 3.08 -15.40
CA ALA A 224 -3.24 2.64 -14.74
C ALA A 224 -3.78 1.35 -15.36
N PHE A 225 -3.79 1.27 -16.70
CA PHE A 225 -4.16 0.06 -17.42
C PHE A 225 -3.23 -1.13 -17.10
N ALA A 226 -1.91 -0.91 -17.04
CA ALA A 226 -0.95 -1.96 -16.69
C ALA A 226 -1.20 -2.51 -15.27
N PHE A 227 -1.35 -1.64 -14.28
CA PHE A 227 -1.68 -2.04 -12.91
C PHE A 227 -3.04 -2.73 -12.84
N PHE A 228 -4.01 -2.23 -13.59
CA PHE A 228 -5.33 -2.85 -13.65
C PHE A 228 -5.25 -4.29 -14.17
N VAL A 229 -4.57 -4.54 -15.31
CA VAL A 229 -4.41 -5.89 -15.84
C VAL A 229 -3.69 -6.79 -14.84
N ALA A 230 -2.62 -6.31 -14.21
CA ALA A 230 -1.85 -7.08 -13.24
C ALA A 230 -2.68 -7.50 -12.01
N PHE A 231 -3.56 -6.64 -11.51
CA PHE A 231 -4.33 -6.89 -10.28
C PHE A 231 -5.66 -7.57 -10.51
N PHE A 232 -6.31 -7.35 -11.66
CA PHE A 232 -7.67 -7.83 -11.89
C PHE A 232 -7.81 -8.80 -13.05
N TYR A 233 -6.84 -8.83 -13.98
CA TYR A 233 -6.85 -9.73 -15.12
C TYR A 233 -5.48 -10.37 -15.41
N PRO A 234 -4.84 -10.97 -14.40
CA PRO A 234 -3.43 -11.38 -14.44
C PRO A 234 -3.09 -12.39 -15.54
N ASN A 235 -4.07 -13.12 -16.07
CA ASN A 235 -3.86 -14.06 -17.17
C ASN A 235 -3.44 -13.39 -18.49
N TRP A 236 -3.60 -12.06 -18.59
CA TRP A 236 -3.26 -11.30 -19.80
C TRP A 236 -1.93 -10.57 -19.69
N VAL A 237 -1.27 -10.61 -18.51
CA VAL A 237 -0.01 -9.87 -18.29
C VAL A 237 1.06 -10.26 -19.29
N THR A 238 1.22 -11.56 -19.59
CA THR A 238 2.21 -12.06 -20.56
C THR A 238 1.81 -11.76 -21.99
N THR A 239 0.53 -11.99 -22.35
CA THR A 239 0.01 -11.72 -23.70
C THR A 239 0.13 -10.24 -24.07
N LEU A 240 -0.19 -9.35 -23.13
CA LEU A 240 -0.12 -7.89 -23.30
C LEU A 240 1.26 -7.31 -22.96
N ARG A 241 2.22 -8.13 -22.54
CA ARG A 241 3.56 -7.74 -22.12
C ARG A 241 3.54 -6.62 -21.08
N ILE A 242 2.68 -6.75 -20.07
CA ILE A 242 2.46 -5.75 -19.02
C ILE A 242 3.70 -5.64 -18.14
N LYS A 243 4.17 -4.39 -17.95
CA LYS A 243 5.28 -4.05 -17.05
C LYS A 243 4.81 -3.10 -15.95
N LEU A 244 4.93 -3.50 -14.69
CA LEU A 244 4.72 -2.63 -13.54
C LEU A 244 5.98 -1.81 -13.24
N PHE A 245 7.15 -2.45 -13.31
CA PHE A 245 8.44 -1.74 -13.25
C PHE A 245 8.89 -1.40 -14.68
N THR A 246 9.07 -0.10 -14.93
CA THR A 246 9.54 0.37 -16.25
C THR A 246 10.95 -0.11 -16.53
N THR A 247 11.33 -0.20 -17.80
CA THR A 247 12.69 -0.59 -18.18
C THR A 247 13.74 0.35 -17.59
N GLU A 248 13.45 1.67 -17.59
CA GLU A 248 14.34 2.69 -16.99
C GLU A 248 14.54 2.45 -15.49
N PHE A 249 13.46 2.26 -14.74
CA PHE A 249 13.51 2.00 -13.30
C PHE A 249 14.27 0.70 -13.00
N SER A 250 14.00 -0.35 -13.78
CA SER A 250 14.67 -1.64 -13.62
C SER A 250 16.18 -1.55 -13.90
N SER A 251 16.58 -0.80 -14.94
CA SER A 251 18.00 -0.58 -15.26
C SER A 251 18.69 0.26 -14.19
N PHE A 252 18.06 1.32 -13.71
CA PHE A 252 18.55 2.13 -12.60
C PHE A 252 18.82 1.27 -11.36
N LEU A 253 17.87 0.44 -10.97
CA LEU A 253 18.03 -0.41 -9.77
C LEU A 253 19.09 -1.49 -9.96
N ARG A 254 19.15 -2.16 -11.12
CA ARG A 254 20.21 -3.15 -11.39
C ARG A 254 21.60 -2.53 -11.25
N SER A 255 21.79 -1.33 -11.83
CA SER A 255 23.06 -0.62 -11.72
C SER A 255 23.37 -0.21 -10.29
N THR A 256 22.41 0.45 -9.62
CA THR A 256 22.61 0.98 -8.26
C THR A 256 22.82 -0.12 -7.24
N ILE A 257 21.95 -1.14 -7.21
CA ILE A 257 22.03 -2.23 -6.23
C ILE A 257 23.26 -3.11 -6.52
N GLY A 258 23.55 -3.39 -7.79
CA GLY A 258 24.77 -4.11 -8.17
C GLY A 258 26.03 -3.38 -7.69
N HIS A 259 26.11 -2.06 -7.87
CA HIS A 259 27.23 -1.24 -7.38
C HIS A 259 27.33 -1.25 -5.85
N VAL A 260 26.22 -1.07 -5.14
CA VAL A 260 26.18 -1.08 -3.67
C VAL A 260 26.62 -2.44 -3.12
N MET A 261 26.13 -3.54 -3.70
CA MET A 261 26.56 -4.89 -3.31
C MET A 261 28.05 -5.10 -3.52
N ALA A 262 28.59 -4.68 -4.67
CA ALA A 262 30.03 -4.80 -4.97
C ALA A 262 30.90 -3.99 -3.98
N LEU A 263 30.52 -2.75 -3.68
CA LEU A 263 31.23 -1.94 -2.68
C LEU A 263 31.17 -2.57 -1.28
N ARG A 264 30.03 -3.17 -0.90
CA ARG A 264 29.87 -3.82 0.39
C ARG A 264 30.72 -5.08 0.51
N GLU A 265 30.80 -5.88 -0.55
CA GLU A 265 31.70 -7.06 -0.63
C GLU A 265 33.17 -6.67 -0.50
N GLN A 266 33.60 -5.61 -1.20
CA GLN A 266 34.98 -5.11 -1.14
C GLN A 266 35.36 -4.57 0.24
N SER A 267 34.49 -3.79 0.86
CA SER A 267 34.73 -3.17 2.17
C SER A 267 34.55 -4.12 3.34
N LYS A 268 33.92 -5.28 3.13
CA LYS A 268 33.49 -6.22 4.20
C LYS A 268 32.73 -5.58 5.34
N ALA A 269 32.13 -4.41 5.09
CA ALA A 269 31.34 -3.68 6.09
C ALA A 269 29.98 -4.35 6.29
N THR A 270 29.55 -4.49 7.54
CA THR A 270 28.23 -5.02 7.90
C THR A 270 27.37 -3.90 8.48
N ARG A 271 26.18 -3.69 7.93
CA ARG A 271 25.23 -2.67 8.39
C ARG A 271 23.95 -3.28 8.95
N ASN A 272 23.75 -4.58 8.80
CA ASN A 272 22.54 -5.31 9.16
C ASN A 272 21.28 -4.81 8.43
N ASP A 273 21.44 -4.34 7.19
CA ASP A 273 20.40 -3.83 6.30
C ASP A 273 19.97 -4.90 5.27
N LEU A 274 19.11 -4.51 4.33
CA LEU A 274 18.64 -5.41 3.26
C LEU A 274 19.81 -5.90 2.38
N ILE A 275 20.78 -5.05 2.11
CA ILE A 275 21.94 -5.41 1.24
C ILE A 275 22.71 -6.58 1.83
N ASP A 276 22.93 -6.62 3.15
CA ASP A 276 23.64 -7.74 3.79
C ASP A 276 22.88 -9.07 3.62
N VAL A 277 21.52 -9.02 3.67
CA VAL A 277 20.71 -10.22 3.39
C VAL A 277 20.80 -10.63 1.92
N LEU A 278 20.75 -9.66 0.99
CA LEU A 278 20.90 -9.98 -0.44
C LEU A 278 22.29 -10.58 -0.76
N LEU A 279 23.35 -10.10 -0.10
CA LEU A 279 24.69 -10.66 -0.20
C LEU A 279 24.76 -12.10 0.33
N SER A 280 24.18 -12.36 1.50
CA SER A 280 24.11 -13.71 2.05
C SER A 280 23.36 -14.68 1.12
N LEU A 281 22.27 -14.22 0.49
CA LEU A 281 21.54 -15.03 -0.51
C LEU A 281 22.38 -15.27 -1.77
N LYS A 282 23.17 -14.29 -2.22
CA LYS A 282 24.12 -14.43 -3.33
C LYS A 282 25.20 -15.45 -3.00
N GLU A 283 25.83 -15.35 -1.81
CA GLU A 283 26.87 -16.27 -1.36
C GLU A 283 26.36 -17.72 -1.26
N GLU A 284 25.17 -17.92 -0.68
CA GLU A 284 24.51 -19.23 -0.62
C GLU A 284 24.34 -19.84 -2.02
N ALA A 285 23.91 -19.03 -2.98
CA ALA A 285 23.68 -19.49 -4.35
C ALA A 285 24.98 -19.74 -5.12
N VAL A 286 26.02 -18.92 -4.90
CA VAL A 286 27.35 -19.15 -5.48
C VAL A 286 27.93 -20.47 -4.96
N ALA A 287 27.82 -20.74 -3.65
CA ALA A 287 28.28 -21.98 -3.05
C ALA A 287 27.58 -23.24 -3.61
N LYS A 288 26.32 -23.09 -4.08
CA LYS A 288 25.53 -24.16 -4.72
C LYS A 288 25.72 -24.23 -6.25
N GLY A 289 26.44 -23.31 -6.85
CA GLY A 289 26.57 -23.21 -8.32
C GLY A 289 25.28 -22.73 -9.01
N GLU A 290 24.36 -22.09 -8.28
CA GLU A 290 23.05 -21.64 -8.76
C GLU A 290 23.00 -20.15 -9.12
N TYR A 291 24.09 -19.41 -8.92
CA TYR A 291 24.13 -17.97 -9.20
C TYR A 291 24.10 -17.69 -10.70
N ASN A 292 23.07 -17.03 -11.14
CA ASN A 292 22.81 -16.67 -12.54
C ASN A 292 22.05 -15.33 -12.64
N THR A 293 21.81 -14.88 -13.86
CA THR A 293 21.09 -13.62 -14.12
C THR A 293 19.66 -13.59 -13.52
N GLN A 294 18.98 -14.73 -13.48
CA GLN A 294 17.63 -14.81 -12.92
C GLN A 294 17.65 -14.57 -11.41
N LEU A 295 18.64 -15.15 -10.71
CA LEU A 295 18.82 -14.91 -9.29
C LEU A 295 19.23 -13.47 -9.01
N GLN A 296 20.11 -12.88 -9.83
CA GLN A 296 20.48 -11.46 -9.73
C GLN A 296 19.24 -10.56 -9.85
N ASP A 297 18.37 -10.84 -10.81
CA ASP A 297 17.08 -10.14 -10.96
C ASP A 297 16.17 -10.34 -9.75
N MET A 298 16.12 -11.54 -9.17
CA MET A 298 15.34 -11.82 -7.97
C MET A 298 15.86 -11.01 -6.76
N LEU A 299 17.18 -10.90 -6.57
CA LEU A 299 17.77 -10.08 -5.51
C LEU A 299 17.43 -8.60 -5.71
N THR A 300 17.63 -8.08 -6.94
CA THR A 300 17.30 -6.70 -7.28
C THR A 300 15.81 -6.40 -7.14
N ALA A 301 14.94 -7.39 -7.42
CA ALA A 301 13.49 -7.25 -7.27
C ALA A 301 13.07 -6.96 -5.81
N GLN A 302 13.83 -7.46 -4.82
CA GLN A 302 13.55 -7.12 -3.42
C GLN A 302 13.84 -5.64 -3.15
N ALA A 303 14.96 -5.14 -3.63
CA ALA A 303 15.27 -3.71 -3.53
C ALA A 303 14.20 -2.84 -4.23
N ALA A 304 13.69 -3.28 -5.38
CA ALA A 304 12.64 -2.58 -6.12
C ALA A 304 11.35 -2.43 -5.30
N VAL A 305 10.88 -3.53 -4.68
CA VAL A 305 9.65 -3.48 -3.89
C VAL A 305 9.84 -2.74 -2.57
N PHE A 306 11.02 -2.85 -1.93
CA PHE A 306 11.27 -2.11 -0.68
C PHE A 306 11.39 -0.62 -0.92
N LEU A 307 12.04 -0.19 -2.00
CA LEU A 307 12.07 1.22 -2.37
C LEU A 307 10.65 1.72 -2.62
N SER A 308 9.94 1.12 -3.58
CA SER A 308 8.62 1.62 -4.01
C SER A 308 7.57 1.59 -2.90
N ALA A 309 7.51 0.51 -2.11
CA ALA A 309 6.57 0.39 -1.01
C ALA A 309 6.95 1.27 0.19
N GLY A 310 8.26 1.43 0.47
CA GLY A 310 8.75 2.10 1.66
C GLY A 310 8.54 3.61 1.65
N PHE A 311 8.77 4.29 0.51
CA PHE A 311 8.59 5.74 0.49
C PHE A 311 7.14 6.16 0.28
N GLU A 312 6.40 5.54 -0.65
CA GLU A 312 5.08 6.00 -1.06
C GLU A 312 4.02 5.84 0.04
N THR A 313 4.00 4.69 0.69
CA THR A 313 2.95 4.40 1.68
C THR A 313 3.06 5.30 2.91
N SER A 314 4.27 5.52 3.39
CA SER A 314 4.50 6.35 4.57
C SER A 314 4.35 7.84 4.28
N SER A 315 4.84 8.32 3.12
CA SER A 315 4.62 9.72 2.72
C SER A 315 3.15 10.05 2.54
N SER A 316 2.37 9.15 1.95
CA SER A 316 0.92 9.31 1.85
C SER A 316 0.24 9.34 3.21
N THR A 317 0.62 8.45 4.13
CA THR A 317 0.07 8.44 5.49
C THR A 317 0.38 9.74 6.22
N MET A 318 1.64 10.24 6.16
CA MET A 318 2.03 11.52 6.74
C MET A 318 1.21 12.68 6.15
N ALA A 319 1.05 12.71 4.83
CA ALA A 319 0.28 13.75 4.16
C ALA A 319 -1.19 13.77 4.60
N PHE A 320 -1.83 12.60 4.76
CA PHE A 320 -3.19 12.51 5.29
C PHE A 320 -3.28 12.91 6.77
N VAL A 321 -2.28 12.57 7.60
CA VAL A 321 -2.23 13.05 9.00
C VAL A 321 -2.20 14.57 9.04
N LEU A 322 -1.29 15.20 8.30
CA LEU A 322 -1.15 16.65 8.27
C LEU A 322 -2.39 17.34 7.71
N TYR A 323 -3.06 16.73 6.71
CA TYR A 323 -4.32 17.22 6.18
C TYR A 323 -5.44 17.21 7.23
N GLU A 324 -5.65 16.10 7.94
CA GLU A 324 -6.69 16.02 8.96
C GLU A 324 -6.40 16.95 10.14
N LEU A 325 -5.15 17.03 10.59
CA LEU A 325 -4.76 17.94 11.65
C LEU A 325 -4.86 19.42 11.24
N SER A 326 -4.69 19.75 9.96
CA SER A 326 -4.88 21.13 9.47
C SER A 326 -6.32 21.62 9.56
N LYS A 327 -7.27 20.70 9.63
CA LYS A 327 -8.72 20.98 9.80
C LYS A 327 -9.13 21.05 11.26
N ARG A 328 -8.35 20.46 12.15
CA ARG A 328 -8.64 20.27 13.57
C ARG A 328 -7.46 20.75 14.41
N LEU A 329 -7.36 22.08 14.55
CA LEU A 329 -6.24 22.71 15.26
C LEU A 329 -6.20 22.33 16.75
N ASP A 330 -7.36 22.04 17.35
CA ASP A 330 -7.49 21.52 18.71
C ASP A 330 -6.75 20.19 18.90
N LEU A 331 -6.94 19.24 17.97
CA LEU A 331 -6.27 17.95 17.99
C LEU A 331 -4.78 18.07 17.64
N GLN A 332 -4.46 19.00 16.73
CA GLN A 332 -3.07 19.28 16.37
C GLN A 332 -2.30 19.86 17.56
N GLU A 333 -2.88 20.81 18.29
CA GLU A 333 -2.25 21.41 19.46
C GLU A 333 -1.98 20.36 20.55
N ARG A 334 -2.95 19.50 20.85
CA ARG A 334 -2.78 18.38 21.78
C ARG A 334 -1.62 17.48 21.37
N LEU A 335 -1.52 17.10 20.07
CA LEU A 335 -0.43 16.28 19.56
C LEU A 335 0.92 17.00 19.66
N ARG A 336 0.96 18.28 19.32
CA ARG A 336 2.18 19.09 19.37
C ARG A 336 2.70 19.25 20.80
N ASN A 337 1.81 19.41 21.78
CA ASN A 337 2.17 19.45 23.19
C ASN A 337 2.79 18.11 23.63
N GLU A 338 2.15 16.96 23.32
CA GLU A 338 2.75 15.64 23.61
C GLU A 338 4.16 15.49 22.99
N ILE A 339 4.34 15.91 21.74
CA ILE A 339 5.64 15.86 21.06
C ILE A 339 6.66 16.75 21.75
N CYS A 340 6.31 18.00 22.05
CA CYS A 340 7.22 18.95 22.68
C CYS A 340 7.63 18.50 24.07
N ASP A 341 6.69 18.04 24.88
CA ASP A 341 6.96 17.53 26.24
C ASP A 341 7.94 16.36 26.20
N ALA A 342 7.78 15.44 25.23
CA ALA A 342 8.70 14.33 25.03
C ALA A 342 10.11 14.80 24.61
N PHE A 343 10.21 15.79 23.71
CA PHE A 343 11.51 16.36 23.31
C PHE A 343 12.20 17.10 24.47
N VAL A 344 11.44 17.82 25.30
CA VAL A 344 11.98 18.48 26.48
C VAL A 344 12.48 17.44 27.49
N ALA A 345 11.69 16.42 27.78
CA ALA A 345 12.06 15.34 28.71
C ALA A 345 13.33 14.59 28.30
N GLU A 346 13.56 14.42 27.00
CA GLU A 346 14.73 13.71 26.45
C GLU A 346 15.81 14.65 25.87
N GLN A 347 15.83 15.90 26.32
CA GLN A 347 16.87 16.89 25.97
C GLN A 347 17.07 17.05 24.44
N GLY A 348 15.98 17.03 23.69
CA GLY A 348 15.96 17.30 22.24
C GLY A 348 16.20 16.10 21.33
N LYS A 349 16.33 14.89 21.87
CA LYS A 349 16.52 13.66 21.06
C LYS A 349 15.58 12.56 21.55
N LEU A 350 14.54 12.27 20.79
CA LEU A 350 13.63 11.18 21.13
C LEU A 350 14.31 9.82 20.97
N SER A 351 14.16 8.96 21.99
CA SER A 351 14.58 7.58 21.91
C SER A 351 13.63 6.74 21.01
N TYR A 352 14.12 5.59 20.55
CA TYR A 352 13.28 4.63 19.82
C TYR A 352 12.05 4.21 20.62
N GLU A 353 12.23 4.03 21.94
CA GLU A 353 11.17 3.66 22.87
C GLU A 353 10.13 4.75 22.96
N THR A 354 10.54 5.98 23.20
CA THR A 354 9.63 7.11 23.38
C THR A 354 8.78 7.37 22.15
N ILE A 355 9.38 7.44 20.96
CA ILE A 355 8.61 7.71 19.73
C ILE A 355 7.57 6.60 19.40
N ASN A 356 7.86 5.35 19.77
CA ASN A 356 6.90 4.27 19.60
C ASN A 356 5.78 4.29 20.64
N ASN A 357 6.01 4.91 21.80
CA ASN A 357 5.11 4.91 22.93
C ASN A 357 4.40 6.26 23.17
N LEU A 358 4.51 7.25 22.25
CA LEU A 358 3.70 8.46 22.29
C LEU A 358 2.22 8.09 22.09
N PRO A 359 1.37 8.19 23.13
CA PRO A 359 0.03 7.60 23.08
C PRO A 359 -0.86 8.30 22.05
N TYR A 360 -0.88 9.63 22.08
CA TYR A 360 -1.77 10.39 21.20
C TYR A 360 -1.30 10.37 19.73
N LEU A 361 0.01 10.42 19.48
CA LEU A 361 0.57 10.20 18.14
C LEU A 361 0.15 8.86 17.57
N ASN A 362 0.16 7.80 18.39
CA ASN A 362 -0.30 6.48 17.97
C ASN A 362 -1.79 6.47 17.58
N MET A 363 -2.64 7.11 18.40
CA MET A 363 -4.07 7.24 18.13
C MET A 363 -4.35 8.00 16.82
N VAL A 364 -3.64 9.10 16.59
CA VAL A 364 -3.75 9.93 15.38
C VAL A 364 -3.35 9.12 14.13
N VAL A 365 -2.22 8.41 14.17
CA VAL A 365 -1.74 7.60 13.04
C VAL A 365 -2.67 6.42 12.77
N ASP A 366 -3.13 5.71 13.80
CA ASP A 366 -4.07 4.59 13.66
C ASP A 366 -5.41 5.06 13.03
N GLU A 367 -5.94 6.21 13.45
CA GLU A 367 -7.18 6.77 12.89
C GLU A 367 -7.03 7.20 11.44
N VAL A 368 -5.89 7.80 11.08
CA VAL A 368 -5.61 8.12 9.67
C VAL A 368 -5.49 6.85 8.83
N LEU A 369 -4.82 5.81 9.33
CA LEU A 369 -4.74 4.53 8.62
C LEU A 369 -6.11 3.84 8.49
N ARG A 370 -7.04 4.07 9.42
CA ARG A 370 -8.44 3.63 9.29
C ARG A 370 -9.15 4.39 8.18
N LEU A 371 -9.07 5.72 8.18
CA LEU A 371 -9.72 6.57 7.18
C LEU A 371 -9.09 6.43 5.80
N TYR A 372 -7.77 6.34 5.74
CA TYR A 372 -6.98 6.39 4.50
C TYR A 372 -6.03 5.18 4.39
N PRO A 373 -6.55 3.94 4.34
CA PRO A 373 -5.70 2.78 4.12
C PRO A 373 -5.04 2.88 2.75
N VAL A 374 -3.70 3.06 2.73
CA VAL A 374 -2.96 3.32 1.48
C VAL A 374 -3.11 2.17 0.49
N LEU A 375 -3.19 0.92 0.97
CA LEU A 375 -3.64 -0.21 0.16
C LEU A 375 -5.13 -0.48 0.46
N PRO A 376 -6.05 0.02 -0.38
CA PRO A 376 -7.48 0.10 -0.05
C PRO A 376 -8.24 -1.22 -0.22
N PHE A 377 -7.58 -2.25 -0.72
CA PHE A 377 -8.11 -3.62 -0.77
C PHE A 377 -6.99 -4.64 -0.63
N LEU A 378 -7.36 -5.86 -0.24
CA LEU A 378 -6.47 -7.03 -0.26
C LEU A 378 -7.00 -8.03 -1.28
N ASP A 379 -6.08 -8.77 -1.90
CA ASP A 379 -6.38 -9.81 -2.86
C ASP A 379 -5.77 -11.15 -2.47
N ARG A 380 -6.47 -12.24 -2.74
CA ARG A 380 -5.99 -13.62 -2.61
C ARG A 380 -6.51 -14.45 -3.77
N GLN A 381 -5.84 -15.56 -4.04
CA GLN A 381 -6.29 -16.57 -4.98
C GLN A 381 -6.46 -17.90 -4.28
N HIS A 382 -7.59 -18.57 -4.49
CA HIS A 382 -7.83 -19.90 -3.94
C HIS A 382 -7.01 -20.92 -4.73
N LEU A 383 -5.96 -21.45 -4.12
CA LEU A 383 -5.07 -22.46 -4.70
C LEU A 383 -4.66 -23.48 -3.63
N PRO A 384 -5.54 -24.44 -3.27
CA PRO A 384 -5.19 -25.53 -2.39
C PRO A 384 -4.11 -26.41 -3.04
N LYS A 385 -3.35 -27.13 -2.23
CA LYS A 385 -2.42 -28.13 -2.73
C LYS A 385 -3.19 -29.29 -3.38
N ALA A 386 -2.52 -30.03 -4.24
CA ALA A 386 -3.11 -31.22 -4.86
C ALA A 386 -3.57 -32.21 -3.75
N GLY A 387 -4.81 -32.67 -3.82
CA GLY A 387 -5.42 -33.56 -2.85
C GLY A 387 -6.00 -32.90 -1.59
N GLU A 388 -5.76 -31.60 -1.37
CA GLU A 388 -6.41 -30.88 -0.26
C GLU A 388 -7.89 -30.58 -0.57
N LYS A 389 -8.73 -30.63 0.46
CA LYS A 389 -10.13 -30.21 0.36
C LYS A 389 -10.21 -28.74 -0.03
N GLN A 390 -11.06 -28.42 -0.99
CA GLN A 390 -11.35 -27.05 -1.39
C GLN A 390 -11.99 -26.26 -0.24
N PHE A 391 -12.03 -24.94 -0.35
CA PHE A 391 -12.59 -24.06 0.67
C PHE A 391 -14.09 -23.89 0.46
N ASP A 392 -14.88 -24.21 1.49
CA ASP A 392 -16.33 -24.05 1.51
C ASP A 392 -16.70 -22.72 2.18
N LEU A 393 -17.70 -22.02 1.65
CA LEU A 393 -18.25 -20.81 2.27
C LEU A 393 -19.26 -21.11 3.41
N LYS A 394 -19.39 -22.37 3.84
CA LYS A 394 -20.21 -22.71 5.01
C LYS A 394 -19.72 -22.00 6.28
N PRO A 395 -20.63 -21.60 7.19
CA PRO A 395 -22.08 -21.84 7.16
C PRO A 395 -22.89 -20.84 6.35
N TYR A 396 -22.26 -19.85 5.70
CA TYR A 396 -22.96 -18.75 5.03
C TYR A 396 -23.65 -19.19 3.73
N TYR A 397 -22.96 -20.01 2.93
CA TYR A 397 -23.48 -20.51 1.64
C TYR A 397 -23.05 -21.94 1.41
N ASP A 398 -23.91 -22.73 0.77
CA ASP A 398 -23.57 -24.07 0.27
C ASP A 398 -22.83 -23.94 -1.05
N TYR A 399 -21.60 -23.44 -0.94
CA TYR A 399 -20.76 -23.14 -2.11
C TYR A 399 -19.29 -23.43 -1.81
N THR A 400 -18.68 -24.24 -2.68
CA THR A 400 -17.25 -24.52 -2.65
C THR A 400 -16.52 -23.60 -3.63
N VAL A 401 -15.53 -22.88 -3.14
CA VAL A 401 -14.76 -21.91 -3.95
C VAL A 401 -13.91 -22.67 -4.96
N PRO A 402 -14.05 -22.43 -6.28
CA PRO A 402 -13.24 -23.08 -7.30
C PRO A 402 -11.76 -22.73 -7.21
N ILE A 403 -10.92 -23.67 -7.65
CA ILE A 403 -9.47 -23.45 -7.77
C ILE A 403 -9.21 -22.30 -8.77
N GLY A 404 -8.32 -21.40 -8.39
CA GLY A 404 -7.96 -20.24 -9.21
C GLY A 404 -8.87 -19.02 -9.00
N MET A 405 -9.98 -19.14 -8.24
CA MET A 405 -10.88 -18.00 -8.00
C MET A 405 -10.19 -16.88 -7.21
N PRO A 406 -10.24 -15.64 -7.72
CA PRO A 406 -9.78 -14.49 -6.97
C PRO A 406 -10.77 -14.08 -5.88
N VAL A 407 -10.23 -13.66 -4.74
CA VAL A 407 -10.97 -13.21 -3.56
C VAL A 407 -10.46 -11.84 -3.17
N TYR A 408 -11.35 -10.87 -3.01
CA TYR A 408 -11.04 -9.48 -2.64
C TYR A 408 -11.63 -9.12 -1.29
N ILE A 409 -10.88 -8.31 -0.52
CA ILE A 409 -11.32 -7.75 0.76
C ILE A 409 -11.25 -6.24 0.62
N PRO A 410 -12.38 -5.53 0.64
CA PRO A 410 -12.46 -4.09 0.41
C PRO A 410 -12.13 -3.32 1.70
N VAL A 411 -10.84 -3.21 2.03
CA VAL A 411 -10.35 -2.59 3.29
C VAL A 411 -10.92 -1.18 3.48
N PHE A 412 -10.93 -0.37 2.41
CA PHE A 412 -11.46 1.00 2.47
C PHE A 412 -12.95 1.05 2.85
N GLY A 413 -13.76 0.10 2.35
CA GLY A 413 -15.17 -0.02 2.72
C GLY A 413 -15.36 -0.55 4.12
N LEU A 414 -14.64 -1.61 4.47
CA LEU A 414 -14.70 -2.28 5.77
C LEU A 414 -14.31 -1.33 6.92
N GLN A 415 -13.25 -0.54 6.73
CA GLN A 415 -12.77 0.43 7.72
C GLN A 415 -13.67 1.69 7.82
N ARG A 416 -14.72 1.76 7.02
CA ARG A 416 -15.77 2.80 7.04
C ARG A 416 -17.17 2.23 7.23
N ASP A 417 -17.30 0.99 7.68
CA ASP A 417 -18.60 0.39 7.96
C ASP A 417 -19.14 0.93 9.30
N PRO A 418 -20.33 1.56 9.32
CA PRO A 418 -20.95 2.06 10.55
C PRO A 418 -21.17 0.99 11.62
N GLN A 419 -21.30 -0.28 11.23
CA GLN A 419 -21.44 -1.40 12.14
C GLN A 419 -20.22 -1.55 13.07
N TYR A 420 -19.01 -1.28 12.56
CA TYR A 420 -17.76 -1.39 13.32
C TYR A 420 -17.21 -0.03 13.76
N TRP A 421 -17.57 1.04 13.04
CA TRP A 421 -17.01 2.38 13.19
C TRP A 421 -18.14 3.40 13.22
N PRO A 422 -18.76 3.71 14.39
CA PRO A 422 -19.78 4.77 14.49
C PRO A 422 -19.26 6.09 13.91
N ASN A 423 -20.10 6.81 13.13
CA ASN A 423 -19.70 8.03 12.42
C ASN A 423 -18.39 7.85 11.60
N PRO A 424 -18.33 6.89 10.66
CA PRO A 424 -17.09 6.38 10.11
C PRO A 424 -16.26 7.39 9.31
N ASN A 425 -16.87 8.48 8.84
CA ASN A 425 -16.18 9.51 8.06
C ASN A 425 -15.58 10.64 8.92
N THR A 426 -15.86 10.66 10.22
CA THR A 426 -15.30 11.64 11.16
C THR A 426 -13.90 11.20 11.58
N PHE A 427 -12.93 12.12 11.49
CA PHE A 427 -11.59 11.92 12.05
C PHE A 427 -11.65 12.08 13.57
N ASP A 428 -11.49 10.99 14.28
CA ASP A 428 -11.60 10.91 15.73
C ASP A 428 -10.54 9.96 16.31
N PRO A 429 -9.37 10.47 16.71
CA PRO A 429 -8.30 9.65 17.30
C PRO A 429 -8.72 8.89 18.57
N GLU A 430 -9.74 9.36 19.31
CA GLU A 430 -10.19 8.70 20.54
C GLU A 430 -10.76 7.29 20.30
N ARG A 431 -11.11 6.95 19.06
CA ARG A 431 -11.42 5.56 18.69
C ARG A 431 -10.31 4.59 19.06
N PHE A 432 -9.07 5.06 19.00
CA PHE A 432 -7.87 4.25 19.28
C PHE A 432 -7.31 4.46 20.68
N SER A 433 -8.07 5.09 21.59
CA SER A 433 -7.72 5.11 23.01
C SER A 433 -7.61 3.67 23.57
N PRO A 434 -6.82 3.44 24.63
CA PRO A 434 -6.66 2.11 25.22
C PRO A 434 -7.99 1.42 25.58
N GLU A 435 -9.00 2.20 26.00
CA GLU A 435 -10.34 1.73 26.35
C GLU A 435 -11.11 1.31 25.10
N ASN A 436 -11.21 2.20 24.11
CA ASN A 436 -12.00 1.97 22.90
C ASN A 436 -11.39 0.89 22.01
N LYS A 437 -10.07 0.81 21.93
CA LYS A 437 -9.34 -0.20 21.13
C LYS A 437 -9.69 -1.63 21.52
N LYS A 438 -10.06 -1.88 22.78
CA LYS A 438 -10.49 -3.21 23.27
C LYS A 438 -11.82 -3.68 22.68
N THR A 439 -12.65 -2.75 22.24
CA THR A 439 -13.98 -3.04 21.66
C THR A 439 -13.95 -3.25 20.15
N HIS A 440 -12.83 -2.96 19.50
CA HIS A 440 -12.71 -3.09 18.05
C HIS A 440 -12.72 -4.55 17.59
N ASN A 441 -13.42 -4.81 16.48
CA ASN A 441 -13.23 -6.06 15.76
C ASN A 441 -11.88 -6.02 15.01
N PRO A 442 -10.91 -6.91 15.35
CA PRO A 442 -9.59 -6.87 14.72
C PRO A 442 -9.62 -7.09 13.20
N MET A 443 -10.66 -7.76 12.70
CA MET A 443 -10.81 -8.00 11.27
C MET A 443 -11.46 -6.83 10.53
N ALA A 444 -11.97 -5.83 11.24
CA ALA A 444 -12.47 -4.60 10.66
C ALA A 444 -11.40 -3.49 10.57
N TYR A 445 -10.16 -3.73 11.03
CA TYR A 445 -9.03 -2.81 10.94
C TYR A 445 -7.81 -3.52 10.36
N LEU A 446 -7.54 -3.32 9.07
CA LEU A 446 -6.55 -4.07 8.30
C LEU A 446 -5.57 -3.18 7.50
N PRO A 447 -5.03 -2.08 8.06
CA PRO A 447 -4.19 -1.15 7.29
C PRO A 447 -2.89 -1.79 6.77
N PHE A 448 -2.40 -2.83 7.43
CA PHE A 448 -1.23 -3.61 7.06
C PHE A 448 -1.57 -5.05 6.64
N GLY A 449 -2.87 -5.34 6.45
CA GLY A 449 -3.35 -6.72 6.31
C GLY A 449 -3.16 -7.54 7.58
N THR A 450 -3.40 -8.85 7.50
CA THR A 450 -3.21 -9.78 8.63
C THR A 450 -2.80 -11.16 8.12
N GLY A 451 -2.40 -12.04 9.05
CA GLY A 451 -1.91 -13.38 8.74
C GLY A 451 -0.49 -13.40 8.16
N PRO A 452 -0.02 -14.54 7.65
CA PRO A 452 1.38 -14.69 7.23
C PRO A 452 1.83 -13.74 6.10
N ARG A 453 0.90 -13.27 5.25
CA ARG A 453 1.17 -12.28 4.17
C ARG A 453 0.85 -10.83 4.56
N ASN A 454 0.85 -10.50 5.83
CA ASN A 454 0.78 -9.13 6.30
C ASN A 454 2.00 -8.31 5.84
N CYS A 455 1.93 -6.99 5.97
CA CYS A 455 3.05 -6.09 5.64
C CYS A 455 4.29 -6.45 6.48
N ILE A 456 5.40 -6.76 5.80
CA ILE A 456 6.67 -7.07 6.45
C ILE A 456 7.30 -5.82 7.09
N GLY A 457 7.09 -4.67 6.45
CA GLY A 457 7.64 -3.37 6.86
C GLY A 457 6.74 -2.56 7.79
N SER A 458 5.67 -3.12 8.38
CA SER A 458 4.72 -2.34 9.19
C SER A 458 5.37 -1.55 10.32
N ARG A 459 6.35 -2.15 11.03
CA ARG A 459 7.08 -1.49 12.12
C ARG A 459 7.92 -0.33 11.63
N ILE A 460 8.68 -0.53 10.55
CA ILE A 460 9.49 0.55 9.92
C ILE A 460 8.57 1.63 9.35
N GLY A 461 7.50 1.24 8.66
CA GLY A 461 6.53 2.17 8.08
C GLY A 461 5.87 3.07 9.13
N LEU A 462 5.45 2.51 10.27
CA LEU A 462 4.93 3.29 11.38
C LEU A 462 6.00 4.20 12.00
N LEU A 463 7.21 3.67 12.22
CA LEU A 463 8.31 4.43 12.82
C LEU A 463 8.71 5.62 11.96
N GLN A 464 8.90 5.43 10.64
CA GLN A 464 9.26 6.53 9.74
C GLN A 464 8.13 7.57 9.61
N THR A 465 6.87 7.12 9.61
CA THR A 465 5.70 8.03 9.62
C THR A 465 5.71 8.90 10.87
N LYS A 466 5.84 8.29 12.05
CA LYS A 466 5.90 9.01 13.32
C LYS A 466 7.09 9.95 13.39
N LEU A 467 8.27 9.48 12.98
CA LEU A 467 9.50 10.28 12.98
C LEU A 467 9.36 11.53 12.11
N GLY A 468 8.86 11.40 10.88
CA GLY A 468 8.63 12.57 10.04
C GLY A 468 7.61 13.54 10.65
N LEU A 469 6.52 13.03 11.23
CA LEU A 469 5.51 13.86 11.89
C LEU A 469 6.05 14.63 13.10
N VAL A 470 6.84 13.99 13.97
CA VAL A 470 7.39 14.66 15.15
C VAL A 470 8.39 15.76 14.77
N HIS A 471 9.23 15.52 13.74
CA HIS A 471 10.16 16.53 13.24
C HIS A 471 9.47 17.71 12.55
N ILE A 472 8.32 17.48 11.89
CA ILE A 472 7.51 18.56 11.31
C ILE A 472 6.82 19.36 12.44
N LEU A 473 6.07 18.65 13.29
CA LEU A 473 5.11 19.28 14.21
C LEU A 473 5.73 19.92 15.45
N LYS A 474 6.97 19.57 15.81
CA LYS A 474 7.60 20.16 17.00
C LYS A 474 7.75 21.69 16.92
N ASN A 475 7.99 22.23 15.73
CA ASN A 475 8.16 23.68 15.53
C ASN A 475 7.18 24.30 14.54
N HIS A 476 6.41 23.48 13.77
CA HIS A 476 5.47 23.99 12.78
C HIS A 476 4.03 23.68 13.15
N CYS A 477 3.20 24.71 13.16
CA CYS A 477 1.76 24.56 13.09
C CYS A 477 1.35 24.46 11.60
N VAL A 478 0.52 23.48 11.26
CA VAL A 478 0.08 23.23 9.90
C VAL A 478 -1.38 23.61 9.77
N THR A 479 -1.69 24.53 8.85
CA THR A 479 -3.05 25.03 8.65
C THR A 479 -3.49 24.93 7.19
N ARG A 480 -4.78 25.09 6.94
CA ARG A 480 -5.30 25.16 5.58
C ARG A 480 -4.81 26.40 4.86
N SER A 481 -4.55 26.29 3.58
CA SER A 481 -4.32 27.39 2.66
C SER A 481 -5.53 27.55 1.72
N GLU A 482 -5.57 28.60 0.90
CA GLU A 482 -6.60 28.77 -0.15
C GLU A 482 -6.60 27.61 -1.16
N LYS A 483 -5.44 26.95 -1.35
CA LYS A 483 -5.28 25.79 -2.24
C LYS A 483 -5.62 24.44 -1.58
N THR A 484 -5.93 24.43 -0.29
CA THR A 484 -6.26 23.19 0.42
C THR A 484 -7.67 22.74 0.02
N PRO A 485 -7.86 21.52 -0.52
CA PRO A 485 -9.21 21.05 -0.84
C PRO A 485 -10.05 20.89 0.43
N ALA A 486 -11.33 21.25 0.36
CA ALA A 486 -12.25 21.05 1.46
C ALA A 486 -12.42 19.55 1.76
N GLU A 487 -12.55 18.75 0.70
CA GLU A 487 -12.61 17.29 0.72
C GLU A 487 -11.59 16.71 -0.27
N ILE A 488 -11.03 15.56 0.07
CA ILE A 488 -10.08 14.87 -0.79
C ILE A 488 -10.83 14.17 -1.92
N THR A 489 -10.47 14.52 -3.16
CA THR A 489 -10.86 13.75 -4.33
C THR A 489 -9.77 12.73 -4.63
N PHE A 490 -10.13 11.45 -4.63
CA PHE A 490 -9.18 10.38 -4.92
C PHE A 490 -8.89 10.27 -6.42
N ASP A 491 -7.65 9.90 -6.74
CA ASP A 491 -7.23 9.70 -8.13
C ASP A 491 -7.81 8.39 -8.69
N PRO A 492 -8.68 8.43 -9.71
CA PRO A 492 -9.29 7.23 -10.28
C PRO A 492 -8.29 6.32 -11.01
N LEU A 493 -7.13 6.84 -11.40
CA LEU A 493 -6.10 6.07 -12.10
C LEU A 493 -5.19 5.29 -11.14
N SER A 494 -5.13 5.66 -9.88
CA SER A 494 -4.21 5.06 -8.92
C SER A 494 -4.75 3.75 -8.36
N ILE A 495 -3.87 2.75 -8.20
CA ILE A 495 -4.18 1.48 -7.51
C ILE A 495 -4.00 1.58 -5.99
N VAL A 496 -3.16 2.49 -5.54
CA VAL A 496 -3.00 2.85 -4.12
C VAL A 496 -3.84 4.08 -3.82
N LEU A 497 -4.22 4.27 -2.55
CA LEU A 497 -4.99 5.44 -2.18
C LEU A 497 -4.16 6.71 -2.39
N SER A 498 -4.53 7.48 -3.38
CA SER A 498 -3.87 8.72 -3.80
C SER A 498 -4.93 9.79 -4.05
N TYR A 499 -4.55 11.05 -3.97
CA TYR A 499 -5.44 12.18 -4.19
C TYR A 499 -5.08 12.95 -5.45
N LYS A 500 -6.09 13.53 -6.07
CA LYS A 500 -5.97 14.36 -7.28
C LYS A 500 -5.73 15.82 -6.92
N GLY A 501 -4.85 16.50 -7.62
CA GLY A 501 -4.64 17.94 -7.50
C GLY A 501 -3.68 18.40 -6.40
N GLY A 502 -3.14 17.48 -5.59
CA GLY A 502 -2.24 17.81 -4.49
C GLY A 502 -2.96 18.29 -3.21
N ILE A 503 -2.29 18.18 -2.08
CA ILE A 503 -2.71 18.75 -0.79
C ILE A 503 -1.72 19.84 -0.41
N TYR A 504 -2.13 21.10 -0.58
CA TYR A 504 -1.30 22.26 -0.24
C TYR A 504 -1.66 22.78 1.13
N LEU A 505 -0.70 22.76 2.05
CA LEU A 505 -0.90 23.24 3.42
C LEU A 505 0.03 24.41 3.71
N LYS A 506 -0.40 25.30 4.61
CA LYS A 506 0.40 26.40 5.12
C LYS A 506 1.09 25.92 6.39
N PHE A 507 2.40 25.99 6.40
CA PHE A 507 3.28 25.73 7.54
C PHE A 507 3.60 27.07 8.19
N VAL A 508 3.47 27.15 9.50
CA VAL A 508 3.82 28.34 10.31
C VAL A 508 4.82 27.89 11.35
N ASN A 509 6.04 28.39 11.28
CA ASN A 509 7.05 28.12 12.29
C ASN A 509 6.78 29.03 13.50
N ASP A 510 6.17 28.48 14.54
CA ASP A 510 5.87 29.16 15.81
C ASP A 510 6.89 28.85 16.89
N LYS A 511 7.94 28.07 16.59
CA LYS A 511 9.06 27.72 17.46
C LYS A 511 8.60 27.12 18.80
N LEU A 512 7.53 26.33 18.79
CA LEU A 512 6.91 25.82 20.01
C LEU A 512 7.91 25.07 20.88
N TYR A 513 8.68 24.13 20.31
CA TYR A 513 9.70 23.40 21.04
C TYR A 513 10.81 24.32 21.55
N GLU A 514 11.32 25.25 20.72
CA GLU A 514 12.39 26.16 21.11
C GLU A 514 11.96 27.07 22.26
N ARG A 515 10.70 27.48 22.32
CA ARG A 515 10.13 28.26 23.45
C ARG A 515 10.03 27.42 24.71
N ASN A 516 9.50 26.20 24.64
CA ASN A 516 9.32 25.33 25.80
C ASN A 516 10.65 24.80 26.35
N ALA A 517 11.67 24.58 25.52
CA ALA A 517 13.00 24.16 25.96
C ALA A 517 13.80 25.25 26.73
N ARG A 518 13.33 26.50 26.68
CA ARG A 518 13.95 27.63 27.42
C ARG A 518 13.31 27.88 28.78
N LEU A 519 12.14 27.32 29.03
CA LEU A 519 11.43 27.35 30.32
C LEU A 519 11.90 26.20 31.23
#